data_7d97e983d0d63f065ef76567a866ffdf
#
_entry.id   7d97e983d0d63f065ef76567a866ffdf
#
_cell.length_a   1.000
_cell.length_b   1.000
_cell.length_c   1.000
_cell.angle_alpha   90.00
_cell.angle_beta   90.00
_cell.angle_gamma   90.00
#
_symmetry.space_group_name_H-M   'P 1'
#
loop_
_entity.id
_entity.type
_entity.pdbx_description
1 polymer ?
#
loop_
_entity_poly.entity_id
_entity_poly.type
_entity_poly.pdbx_seq_one_letter_code
_entity_poly.pdbx_strand_id
1 'polypeptide(L)'
;MFDWLFEHGDGVSVLTDIGTLIVWVVYAQLLYFSFRRQRRPRLLINRGRKKDIDALCIISNMSAEPVFIQHVVAELETSHGVVRVDVTDRTESYQDGDENRDQDASNSSSESSPIVRDGSHQGPLEPGGFVHIDSFDALTRRLAHDGGFEMEGHQPQQGVVFHSLTVRIICIYGSEDLPIGAERCFEFIDRQPGCGLVPATWDTKRLASWWQRRRLCREIIQLNDKDDLSTLRTSRS
;
A
#
# COMPACT_ATOMS: atom_id res chain seq x y z
N MET A 1 64.17 -3.38 23.40
CA MET A 1 62.73 -3.07 23.19
C MET A 1 61.96 -4.30 22.70
N PHE A 2 62.57 -5.25 22.01
CA PHE A 2 61.92 -6.48 21.56
C PHE A 2 61.88 -7.61 22.59
N ASP A 3 62.79 -7.62 23.59
CA ASP A 3 62.87 -8.70 24.61
C ASP A 3 61.62 -8.73 25.51
N TRP A 4 60.99 -7.58 25.80
CA TRP A 4 59.73 -7.51 26.54
C TRP A 4 58.59 -8.21 25.83
N LEU A 5 58.55 -8.18 24.48
CA LEU A 5 57.53 -8.84 23.64
C LEU A 5 57.67 -10.38 23.66
N PHE A 6 58.88 -10.89 23.82
CA PHE A 6 59.12 -12.35 23.94
C PHE A 6 58.78 -12.89 25.33
N GLU A 7 58.93 -12.09 26.37
CA GLU A 7 58.63 -12.47 27.76
C GLU A 7 57.11 -12.45 28.06
N HIS A 8 56.32 -11.67 27.28
CA HIS A 8 54.86 -11.53 27.43
C HIS A 8 54.11 -12.00 26.18
N GLY A 9 54.73 -12.86 25.36
CA GLY A 9 54.16 -13.31 24.08
C GLY A 9 52.75 -13.90 24.18
N ASP A 10 52.50 -14.67 25.24
CA ASP A 10 51.16 -15.25 25.47
C ASP A 10 50.10 -14.18 25.77
N GLY A 11 50.43 -13.15 26.53
CA GLY A 11 49.53 -12.05 26.82
C GLY A 11 49.20 -11.18 25.60
N VAL A 12 50.22 -10.92 24.77
CA VAL A 12 50.05 -10.17 23.52
C VAL A 12 49.18 -10.95 22.52
N SER A 13 49.41 -12.29 22.45
CA SER A 13 48.58 -13.16 21.59
C SER A 13 47.10 -13.13 22.01
N VAL A 14 46.82 -13.32 23.30
CA VAL A 14 45.42 -13.26 23.81
C VAL A 14 44.79 -11.89 23.56
N LEU A 15 45.53 -10.80 23.71
CA LEU A 15 45.02 -9.47 23.45
C LEU A 15 44.69 -9.27 21.95
N THR A 16 45.52 -9.80 21.07
CA THR A 16 45.31 -9.76 19.63
C THR A 16 44.10 -10.59 19.22
N ASP A 17 43.94 -11.78 19.82
CA ASP A 17 42.77 -12.65 19.54
C ASP A 17 41.47 -12.00 20.00
N ILE A 18 41.46 -11.39 21.18
CA ILE A 18 40.31 -10.62 21.67
C ILE A 18 40.02 -9.42 20.74
N GLY A 19 41.05 -8.69 20.34
CA GLY A 19 40.91 -7.57 19.41
C GLY A 19 40.29 -8.01 18.05
N THR A 20 40.78 -9.13 17.54
CA THR A 20 40.28 -9.73 16.30
C THR A 20 38.83 -10.16 16.44
N LEU A 21 38.45 -10.79 17.56
CA LEU A 21 37.08 -11.18 17.86
C LEU A 21 36.14 -9.95 17.87
N ILE A 22 36.56 -8.87 18.53
CA ILE A 22 35.79 -7.63 18.57
C ILE A 22 35.54 -7.07 17.16
N VAL A 23 36.59 -7.04 16.32
CA VAL A 23 36.46 -6.57 14.93
C VAL A 23 35.47 -7.42 14.17
N TRP A 24 35.51 -8.75 14.30
CA TRP A 24 34.54 -9.64 13.64
C TRP A 24 33.12 -9.43 14.14
N VAL A 25 32.92 -9.22 15.44
CA VAL A 25 31.59 -8.94 16.01
C VAL A 25 31.05 -7.61 15.49
N VAL A 26 31.85 -6.56 15.44
CA VAL A 26 31.44 -5.25 14.89
C VAL A 26 31.12 -5.39 13.41
N TYR A 27 31.95 -6.09 12.64
CA TYR A 27 31.68 -6.32 11.21
C TYR A 27 30.39 -7.11 10.98
N ALA A 28 30.15 -8.17 11.74
CA ALA A 28 28.92 -8.94 11.68
C ALA A 28 27.69 -8.10 12.02
N GLN A 29 27.79 -7.23 13.03
CA GLN A 29 26.71 -6.29 13.38
C GLN A 29 26.43 -5.29 12.26
N LEU A 30 27.46 -4.71 11.65
CA LEU A 30 27.31 -3.78 10.54
C LEU A 30 26.61 -4.45 9.34
N LEU A 31 27.04 -5.68 8.99
CA LEU A 31 26.40 -6.46 7.94
C LEU A 31 24.93 -6.76 8.27
N TYR A 32 24.66 -7.21 9.50
CA TYR A 32 23.30 -7.50 9.94
C TYR A 32 22.38 -6.26 9.85
N PHE A 33 22.85 -5.10 10.33
CA PHE A 33 22.09 -3.86 10.26
C PHE A 33 21.87 -3.38 8.82
N SER A 34 22.89 -3.50 7.97
CA SER A 34 22.80 -3.16 6.55
C SER A 34 21.76 -4.04 5.85
N PHE A 35 21.83 -5.34 6.05
CA PHE A 35 20.91 -6.31 5.47
C PHE A 35 19.46 -6.10 5.95
N ARG A 36 19.26 -5.88 7.25
CA ARG A 36 17.94 -5.60 7.83
C ARG A 36 17.35 -4.29 7.32
N ARG A 37 18.17 -3.29 7.04
CA ARG A 37 17.72 -2.00 6.51
C ARG A 37 17.26 -2.13 5.06
N GLN A 38 17.92 -2.91 4.24
CA GLN A 38 17.59 -3.12 2.84
C GLN A 38 16.25 -3.88 2.65
N ARG A 39 15.92 -4.78 3.58
CA ARG A 39 14.70 -5.60 3.53
C ARG A 39 13.45 -4.95 4.13
N ARG A 40 13.48 -3.65 4.42
CA ARG A 40 12.28 -2.98 4.95
C ARG A 40 11.29 -2.71 3.81
N PRO A 41 10.07 -3.28 3.88
CA PRO A 41 9.06 -3.03 2.87
C PRO A 41 8.67 -1.55 2.86
N ARG A 42 8.60 -0.95 1.69
CA ARG A 42 8.17 0.43 1.48
C ARG A 42 7.18 0.51 0.33
N LEU A 43 5.94 0.76 0.68
CA LEU A 43 4.84 0.96 -0.25
C LEU A 43 4.45 2.43 -0.25
N LEU A 44 4.15 2.96 -1.40
CA LEU A 44 3.69 4.33 -1.57
C LEU A 44 2.31 4.32 -2.20
N ILE A 45 1.40 5.11 -1.63
CA ILE A 45 0.11 5.41 -2.20
C ILE A 45 0.15 6.87 -2.64
N ASN A 46 0.03 7.12 -3.93
CA ASN A 46 0.15 8.44 -4.50
C ASN A 46 -1.05 8.79 -5.38
N ARG A 47 -1.21 10.09 -5.56
CA ARG A 47 -2.13 10.64 -6.53
C ARG A 47 -1.39 10.86 -7.86
N GLY A 48 -2.04 10.55 -8.98
CA GLY A 48 -1.57 10.85 -10.32
C GLY A 48 -1.36 12.36 -10.56
N ARG A 49 -0.99 12.73 -11.78
CA ARG A 49 -0.62 14.12 -12.13
C ARG A 49 -1.73 15.14 -11.93
N LYS A 50 -2.98 14.76 -12.08
CA LYS A 50 -4.13 15.64 -11.84
C LYS A 50 -4.23 15.99 -10.35
N LYS A 51 -4.70 17.20 -10.06
CA LYS A 51 -4.85 17.71 -8.68
C LYS A 51 -6.32 17.71 -8.20
N ASP A 52 -7.20 17.18 -9.02
CA ASP A 52 -8.62 17.03 -8.80
C ASP A 52 -8.97 15.59 -8.34
N ILE A 53 -10.25 15.36 -8.11
CA ILE A 53 -10.76 14.05 -7.73
C ILE A 53 -10.65 13.00 -8.86
N ASP A 54 -10.53 13.42 -10.14
CA ASP A 54 -10.31 12.52 -11.29
C ASP A 54 -8.89 11.96 -11.37
N ALA A 55 -8.03 12.32 -10.42
CA ALA A 55 -6.68 11.76 -10.36
C ALA A 55 -6.72 10.26 -10.09
N LEU A 56 -5.82 9.52 -10.72
CA LEU A 56 -5.65 8.09 -10.46
C LEU A 56 -4.99 7.84 -9.10
N CYS A 57 -5.49 6.85 -8.37
CA CYS A 57 -4.83 6.30 -7.20
C CYS A 57 -3.76 5.31 -7.64
N ILE A 58 -2.50 5.61 -7.32
CA ILE A 58 -1.34 4.84 -7.74
C ILE A 58 -0.70 4.20 -6.52
N ILE A 59 -0.50 2.91 -6.55
CA ILE A 59 0.26 2.16 -5.55
C ILE A 59 1.58 1.75 -6.15
N SER A 60 2.70 2.05 -5.48
CA SER A 60 4.05 1.72 -5.95
C SER A 60 4.81 0.92 -4.90
N ASN A 61 5.53 -0.12 -5.36
CA ASN A 61 6.43 -0.90 -4.53
C ASN A 61 7.85 -0.33 -4.60
N MET A 62 8.29 0.33 -3.54
CA MET A 62 9.66 0.84 -3.38
C MET A 62 10.50 -0.07 -2.49
N SER A 63 10.08 -1.31 -2.27
CA SER A 63 10.83 -2.34 -1.55
C SER A 63 11.88 -2.96 -2.47
N ALA A 64 12.87 -3.64 -1.88
CA ALA A 64 13.87 -4.40 -2.63
C ALA A 64 13.34 -5.75 -3.17
N GLU A 65 12.22 -6.23 -2.64
CA GLU A 65 11.61 -7.51 -2.98
C GLU A 65 10.17 -7.30 -3.46
N PRO A 66 9.60 -8.22 -4.25
CA PRO A 66 8.20 -8.14 -4.65
C PRO A 66 7.27 -8.25 -3.44
N VAL A 67 6.14 -7.59 -3.53
CA VAL A 67 5.05 -7.67 -2.54
C VAL A 67 3.82 -8.26 -3.20
N PHE A 68 3.06 -9.08 -2.49
CA PHE A 68 1.78 -9.56 -2.97
C PHE A 68 0.66 -8.71 -2.38
N ILE A 69 -0.04 -7.94 -3.22
CA ILE A 69 -1.24 -7.19 -2.80
C ILE A 69 -2.35 -8.19 -2.55
N GLN A 70 -2.87 -8.23 -1.33
CA GLN A 70 -3.98 -9.11 -0.95
C GLN A 70 -5.30 -8.37 -0.94
N HIS A 71 -5.36 -7.19 -0.29
CA HIS A 71 -6.54 -6.36 -0.25
C HIS A 71 -6.19 -4.89 -0.43
N VAL A 72 -7.08 -4.17 -1.08
CA VAL A 72 -7.09 -2.70 -1.14
C VAL A 72 -8.39 -2.22 -0.53
N VAL A 73 -8.31 -1.51 0.57
CA VAL A 73 -9.47 -1.03 1.33
C VAL A 73 -9.54 0.48 1.21
N ALA A 74 -10.66 1.00 0.79
CA ALA A 74 -10.96 2.41 0.81
C ALA A 74 -11.93 2.74 1.96
N GLU A 75 -11.72 3.87 2.63
CA GLU A 75 -12.50 4.33 3.76
C GLU A 75 -12.83 5.82 3.57
N LEU A 76 -14.13 6.12 3.50
CA LEU A 76 -14.66 7.47 3.32
C LEU A 76 -15.21 7.97 4.65
N GLU A 77 -14.64 9.03 5.16
CA GLU A 77 -15.14 9.74 6.34
C GLU A 77 -16.12 10.83 5.93
N THR A 78 -17.33 10.75 6.46
CA THR A 78 -18.41 11.67 6.17
C THR A 78 -18.97 12.28 7.45
N SER A 79 -19.78 13.35 7.31
CA SER A 79 -20.51 13.94 8.45
C SER A 79 -21.48 12.96 9.14
N HIS A 80 -21.85 11.86 8.49
CA HIS A 80 -22.78 10.84 9.01
C HIS A 80 -22.06 9.58 9.53
N GLY A 81 -20.75 9.47 9.37
CA GLY A 81 -19.97 8.35 9.80
C GLY A 81 -18.93 7.91 8.77
N VAL A 82 -18.37 6.71 8.98
CA VAL A 82 -17.31 6.16 8.16
C VAL A 82 -17.84 5.00 7.34
N VAL A 83 -17.68 5.08 6.02
CA VAL A 83 -17.99 3.99 5.07
C VAL A 83 -16.69 3.31 4.65
N ARG A 84 -16.69 1.98 4.62
CA ARG A 84 -15.51 1.19 4.33
C ARG A 84 -15.83 0.05 3.37
N VAL A 85 -15.10 -0.01 2.26
CA VAL A 85 -15.29 -0.98 1.17
C VAL A 85 -13.95 -1.58 0.78
N ASP A 86 -13.95 -2.88 0.51
CA ASP A 86 -12.86 -3.53 -0.23
C ASP A 86 -12.99 -3.18 -1.71
N VAL A 87 -11.94 -2.59 -2.25
CA VAL A 87 -11.86 -2.17 -3.66
C VAL A 87 -10.82 -2.99 -4.43
N THR A 88 -10.50 -4.18 -3.92
CA THR A 88 -9.54 -5.10 -4.53
C THR A 88 -10.03 -5.58 -5.89
N ASP A 89 -11.34 -5.85 -6.02
CA ASP A 89 -11.93 -6.28 -7.26
C ASP A 89 -12.59 -5.11 -7.99
N ARG A 90 -12.37 -5.02 -9.30
CA ARG A 90 -13.09 -4.10 -10.17
C ARG A 90 -14.54 -4.57 -10.28
N THR A 91 -15.46 -3.74 -9.86
CA THR A 91 -16.87 -3.98 -10.13
C THR A 91 -17.18 -3.40 -11.51
N GLU A 92 -17.43 -4.25 -12.49
CA GLU A 92 -17.74 -3.85 -13.89
C GLU A 92 -19.02 -3.01 -14.05
N SER A 93 -19.76 -2.75 -12.97
CA SER A 93 -21.10 -2.16 -13.02
C SER A 93 -21.15 -0.63 -13.10
N TYR A 94 -20.02 0.07 -13.26
CA TYR A 94 -20.02 1.55 -13.37
C TYR A 94 -19.46 2.10 -14.69
N GLN A 95 -19.40 1.29 -15.74
CA GLN A 95 -19.14 1.76 -17.10
C GLN A 95 -20.43 2.12 -17.80
N ASP A 96 -21.08 3.21 -17.36
CA ASP A 96 -22.06 3.88 -18.22
C ASP A 96 -21.42 5.19 -18.74
N GLY A 97 -20.90 5.14 -19.96
CA GLY A 97 -20.70 6.33 -20.77
C GLY A 97 -19.30 6.88 -20.99
N ASP A 98 -18.23 6.07 -21.23
CA ASP A 98 -17.05 6.63 -21.93
C ASP A 98 -16.20 5.54 -22.60
N GLU A 99 -16.74 4.89 -23.65
CA GLU A 99 -16.04 3.87 -24.47
C GLU A 99 -14.94 4.44 -25.40
N ASN A 100 -14.48 5.70 -25.23
CA ASN A 100 -13.64 6.33 -26.25
C ASN A 100 -12.30 6.92 -25.74
N ARG A 101 -11.74 6.46 -24.61
CA ARG A 101 -10.47 7.02 -24.10
C ARG A 101 -9.29 6.05 -23.96
N ASP A 102 -9.46 4.76 -24.28
CA ASP A 102 -8.40 3.76 -24.03
C ASP A 102 -7.49 3.46 -25.25
N GLN A 103 -7.53 4.26 -26.34
CA GLN A 103 -6.70 3.99 -27.53
C GLN A 103 -5.36 4.75 -27.57
N ASP A 104 -5.08 5.69 -26.68
CA ASP A 104 -3.83 6.47 -26.75
C ASP A 104 -2.73 6.07 -25.72
N ALA A 105 -2.90 5.00 -24.96
CA ALA A 105 -1.89 4.56 -23.98
C ALA A 105 -1.02 3.37 -24.43
N SER A 106 -1.11 2.96 -25.70
CA SER A 106 -0.43 1.73 -26.18
C SER A 106 0.88 1.96 -26.92
N ASN A 107 1.65 3.03 -26.62
CA ASN A 107 2.97 3.21 -27.22
C ASN A 107 4.03 3.68 -26.21
N SER A 108 4.40 2.83 -25.28
CA SER A 108 5.73 2.84 -24.68
C SER A 108 6.13 1.43 -24.28
N SER A 109 6.91 0.84 -25.16
CA SER A 109 7.58 -0.43 -25.05
C SER A 109 8.47 -0.51 -23.81
N SER A 110 8.11 -1.36 -22.84
CA SER A 110 9.07 -2.12 -22.06
C SER A 110 8.43 -3.47 -21.74
N GLU A 111 9.07 -4.50 -22.29
CA GLU A 111 8.74 -5.92 -22.16
C GLU A 111 8.79 -6.35 -20.68
N SER A 112 7.66 -6.32 -20.02
CA SER A 112 7.36 -7.19 -18.90
C SER A 112 5.92 -7.62 -19.09
N SER A 113 5.72 -8.89 -19.38
CA SER A 113 4.47 -9.54 -19.73
C SER A 113 3.29 -9.00 -18.92
N PRO A 114 2.26 -8.42 -19.55
CA PRO A 114 1.02 -8.14 -18.87
C PRO A 114 0.34 -9.47 -18.62
N ILE A 115 0.42 -9.97 -17.40
CA ILE A 115 -0.59 -10.92 -16.94
C ILE A 115 -1.87 -10.08 -16.89
N VAL A 116 -2.67 -10.19 -17.94
CA VAL A 116 -4.04 -9.67 -17.98
C VAL A 116 -4.77 -10.30 -16.81
N ARG A 117 -4.91 -9.54 -15.73
CA ARG A 117 -5.69 -9.95 -14.57
C ARG A 117 -7.09 -9.43 -14.81
N ASP A 118 -7.97 -10.33 -15.19
CA ASP A 118 -9.41 -10.08 -15.20
C ASP A 118 -9.83 -9.47 -13.86
N GLY A 119 -10.12 -8.16 -13.85
CA GLY A 119 -10.94 -7.53 -12.85
C GLY A 119 -10.40 -7.39 -11.42
N SER A 120 -9.23 -7.91 -11.05
CA SER A 120 -8.73 -7.79 -9.67
C SER A 120 -7.37 -7.10 -9.56
N HIS A 121 -7.20 -6.26 -8.56
CA HIS A 121 -5.91 -5.63 -8.20
C HIS A 121 -5.03 -6.52 -7.30
N GLN A 122 -5.50 -7.74 -6.98
CA GLN A 122 -4.78 -8.72 -6.20
C GLN A 122 -3.60 -9.30 -6.98
N GLY A 123 -2.43 -9.39 -6.33
CA GLY A 123 -1.30 -10.08 -6.94
C GLY A 123 0.08 -9.49 -6.66
N PRO A 124 1.15 -10.09 -7.22
CA PRO A 124 2.52 -9.62 -7.04
C PRO A 124 2.73 -8.28 -7.71
N LEU A 125 3.40 -7.38 -6.98
CA LEU A 125 3.89 -6.10 -7.44
C LEU A 125 5.41 -6.11 -7.29
N GLU A 126 6.10 -6.08 -8.42
CA GLU A 126 7.56 -6.16 -8.49
C GLU A 126 8.25 -4.94 -7.87
N PRO A 127 9.52 -5.05 -7.46
CA PRO A 127 10.33 -3.91 -7.01
C PRO A 127 10.35 -2.80 -8.06
N GLY A 128 10.04 -1.56 -7.64
CA GLY A 128 9.92 -0.43 -8.56
C GLY A 128 8.65 -0.43 -9.43
N GLY A 129 7.83 -1.48 -9.36
CA GLY A 129 6.57 -1.57 -10.05
C GLY A 129 5.49 -0.68 -9.42
N PHE A 130 4.45 -0.40 -10.21
CA PHE A 130 3.27 0.31 -9.75
C PHE A 130 2.01 -0.28 -10.36
N VAL A 131 0.89 -0.04 -9.69
CA VAL A 131 -0.45 -0.42 -10.16
C VAL A 131 -1.39 0.77 -9.99
N HIS A 132 -2.28 0.94 -10.96
CA HIS A 132 -3.40 1.87 -10.88
C HIS A 132 -4.60 1.13 -10.31
N ILE A 133 -5.20 1.66 -9.24
CA ILE A 133 -6.40 1.07 -8.66
C ILE A 133 -7.63 1.58 -9.38
N ASP A 134 -7.89 2.89 -9.25
CA ASP A 134 -9.01 3.58 -9.88
C ASP A 134 -8.78 5.10 -9.78
N SER A 135 -9.66 5.92 -10.35
CA SER A 135 -9.69 7.34 -10.03
C SER A 135 -10.24 7.54 -8.61
N PHE A 136 -9.83 8.61 -7.95
CA PHE A 136 -10.40 8.92 -6.64
C PHE A 136 -11.89 9.23 -6.72
N ASP A 137 -12.39 9.73 -7.86
CA ASP A 137 -13.83 9.90 -8.12
C ASP A 137 -14.56 8.56 -8.13
N ALA A 138 -14.05 7.57 -8.87
CA ALA A 138 -14.63 6.24 -8.92
C ALA A 138 -14.66 5.57 -7.54
N LEU A 139 -13.55 5.67 -6.79
CA LEU A 139 -13.49 5.18 -5.41
C LEU A 139 -14.50 5.86 -4.51
N THR A 140 -14.64 7.19 -4.62
CA THR A 140 -15.60 7.96 -3.82
C THR A 140 -17.02 7.59 -4.15
N ARG A 141 -17.38 7.46 -5.45
CA ARG A 141 -18.71 7.02 -5.89
C ARG A 141 -19.07 5.63 -5.39
N ARG A 142 -18.11 4.69 -5.47
CA ARG A 142 -18.31 3.32 -4.96
C ARG A 142 -18.59 3.33 -3.46
N LEU A 143 -17.82 4.09 -2.68
CA LEU A 143 -18.03 4.25 -1.24
C LEU A 143 -19.35 4.97 -0.90
N ALA A 144 -19.70 6.01 -1.65
CA ALA A 144 -20.95 6.73 -1.47
C ALA A 144 -22.16 5.82 -1.75
N HIS A 145 -22.12 5.05 -2.82
CA HIS A 145 -23.15 4.08 -3.15
C HIS A 145 -23.34 3.01 -2.06
N ASP A 146 -22.23 2.43 -1.57
CA ASP A 146 -22.27 1.43 -0.50
C ASP A 146 -22.77 2.02 0.83
N GLY A 147 -22.47 3.30 1.07
CA GLY A 147 -23.00 4.07 2.21
C GLY A 147 -24.43 4.56 2.05
N GLY A 148 -25.06 4.33 0.89
CA GLY A 148 -26.43 4.80 0.59
C GLY A 148 -26.51 6.30 0.36
N PHE A 149 -25.43 6.96 -0.05
CA PHE A 149 -25.39 8.38 -0.37
C PHE A 149 -25.58 8.61 -1.88
N GLU A 150 -26.52 9.49 -2.23
CA GLU A 150 -26.69 9.95 -3.61
C GLU A 150 -25.64 11.01 -3.94
N MET A 151 -25.06 10.93 -5.14
CA MET A 151 -24.05 11.84 -5.64
C MET A 151 -24.59 12.67 -6.79
N GLU A 152 -24.34 13.98 -6.78
CA GLU A 152 -24.56 14.87 -7.92
C GLU A 152 -23.22 15.42 -8.40
N GLY A 153 -22.76 14.94 -9.57
CA GLY A 153 -21.39 15.22 -10.01
C GLY A 153 -20.36 14.61 -9.06
N HIS A 154 -19.53 15.45 -8.44
CA HIS A 154 -18.50 15.06 -7.49
C HIS A 154 -18.85 15.36 -6.02
N GLN A 155 -20.08 15.81 -5.76
CA GLN A 155 -20.55 16.22 -4.43
C GLN A 155 -21.70 15.34 -3.96
N PRO A 156 -21.75 15.02 -2.66
CA PRO A 156 -22.90 14.31 -2.10
C PRO A 156 -24.11 15.21 -2.04
N GLN A 157 -25.28 14.62 -2.27
CA GLN A 157 -26.58 15.27 -2.02
C GLN A 157 -26.94 15.24 -0.53
N GLN A 158 -28.04 15.88 -0.16
CA GLN A 158 -28.70 15.78 1.15
C GLN A 158 -27.90 16.33 2.35
N GLY A 159 -27.00 17.31 2.14
CA GLY A 159 -26.26 17.95 3.25
C GLY A 159 -25.18 17.07 3.89
N VAL A 160 -24.85 15.95 3.29
CA VAL A 160 -23.68 15.15 3.67
C VAL A 160 -22.40 15.88 3.26
N VAL A 161 -21.38 15.85 4.10
CA VAL A 161 -20.07 16.42 3.79
C VAL A 161 -19.05 15.31 3.82
N PHE A 162 -18.23 15.20 2.76
CA PHE A 162 -17.09 14.29 2.73
C PHE A 162 -15.88 15.00 3.33
N HIS A 163 -15.27 14.40 4.34
CA HIS A 163 -14.11 14.94 5.05
C HIS A 163 -12.81 14.41 4.48
N SER A 164 -12.67 13.09 4.46
CA SER A 164 -11.44 12.45 4.01
C SER A 164 -11.69 11.10 3.34
N LEU A 165 -10.79 10.74 2.44
CA LEU A 165 -10.70 9.42 1.81
C LEU A 165 -9.37 8.79 2.20
N THR A 166 -9.41 7.68 2.90
CA THR A 166 -8.22 6.90 3.27
C THR A 166 -8.14 5.66 2.41
N VAL A 167 -7.02 5.48 1.72
CA VAL A 167 -6.71 4.25 0.99
C VAL A 167 -5.70 3.46 1.80
N ARG A 168 -6.01 2.20 2.06
CA ARG A 168 -5.16 1.24 2.79
C ARG A 168 -4.90 0.03 1.91
N ILE A 169 -3.65 -0.40 1.84
CA ILE A 169 -3.27 -1.65 1.19
C ILE A 169 -2.78 -2.64 2.24
N ILE A 170 -3.17 -3.89 2.06
CA ILE A 170 -2.73 -5.02 2.87
C ILE A 170 -1.98 -5.97 1.95
N CYS A 171 -0.72 -6.25 2.28
CA CYS A 171 0.17 -7.02 1.45
C CYS A 171 0.86 -8.12 2.25
N ILE A 172 1.24 -9.18 1.55
CA ILE A 172 2.16 -10.20 2.04
C ILE A 172 3.55 -9.88 1.48
N TYR A 173 4.54 -9.89 2.33
CA TYR A 173 5.94 -9.67 1.98
C TYR A 173 6.74 -10.90 2.39
N GLY A 174 7.43 -11.52 1.42
CA GLY A 174 8.03 -12.83 1.60
C GLY A 174 9.06 -12.95 2.73
N SER A 175 9.68 -11.84 3.14
CA SER A 175 10.65 -11.79 4.23
C SER A 175 10.03 -11.58 5.62
N GLU A 176 8.70 -11.54 5.73
CA GLU A 176 8.00 -11.20 6.96
C GLU A 176 6.88 -12.21 7.26
N ASP A 177 6.80 -12.70 8.50
CA ASP A 177 5.81 -13.70 8.92
C ASP A 177 4.37 -13.16 9.03
N LEU A 178 4.21 -11.85 9.15
CA LEU A 178 2.92 -11.19 9.30
C LEU A 178 2.68 -10.24 8.11
N PRO A 179 1.41 -10.03 7.73
CA PRO A 179 1.07 -9.08 6.69
C PRO A 179 1.60 -7.69 7.02
N ILE A 180 1.92 -6.95 5.99
CA ILE A 180 2.30 -5.55 6.05
C ILE A 180 1.18 -4.70 5.48
N GLY A 181 1.11 -3.45 5.91
CA GLY A 181 0.15 -2.51 5.35
C GLY A 181 0.74 -1.14 5.15
N ALA A 182 0.12 -0.40 4.28
CA ALA A 182 0.36 1.02 4.10
C ALA A 182 -0.98 1.74 3.96
N GLU A 183 -1.09 2.94 4.53
CA GLU A 183 -2.28 3.76 4.41
C GLU A 183 -1.92 5.21 4.11
N ARG A 184 -2.78 5.88 3.36
CA ARG A 184 -2.68 7.32 3.10
C ARG A 184 -4.05 7.94 3.10
N CYS A 185 -4.17 9.04 3.83
CA CYS A 185 -5.37 9.85 3.92
C CYS A 185 -5.27 11.04 2.96
N PHE A 186 -6.39 11.35 2.30
CA PHE A 186 -6.57 12.48 1.40
C PHE A 186 -7.77 13.28 1.88
N GLU A 187 -7.63 14.59 1.99
CA GLU A 187 -8.69 15.51 2.41
C GLU A 187 -9.38 16.12 1.19
N PHE A 188 -10.70 16.20 1.25
CA PHE A 188 -11.48 16.89 0.25
C PHE A 188 -11.38 18.40 0.49
N ILE A 189 -11.05 19.14 -0.57
CA ILE A 189 -11.03 20.60 -0.57
C ILE A 189 -11.99 21.11 -1.63
N ASP A 190 -12.78 22.09 -1.22
CA ASP A 190 -13.66 22.79 -2.15
C ASP A 190 -12.83 23.66 -3.11
N ARG A 191 -12.80 23.28 -4.38
CA ARG A 191 -12.16 24.04 -5.45
C ARG A 191 -13.18 24.35 -6.53
N GLN A 192 -13.45 25.61 -6.74
CA GLN A 192 -14.28 26.02 -7.88
C GLN A 192 -13.46 26.04 -9.19
N PRO A 193 -13.93 25.36 -10.29
CA PRO A 193 -15.12 24.50 -10.36
C PRO A 193 -14.75 23.03 -10.10
N GLY A 194 -15.15 22.44 -8.96
CA GLY A 194 -14.98 21.00 -8.69
C GLY A 194 -14.47 20.68 -7.29
N CYS A 195 -14.20 19.41 -7.05
CA CYS A 195 -13.67 18.91 -5.80
C CYS A 195 -12.17 18.62 -5.94
N GLY A 196 -11.36 19.26 -5.09
CA GLY A 196 -9.92 18.97 -5.01
C GLY A 196 -9.67 17.89 -3.97
N LEU A 197 -8.61 17.09 -4.20
CA LEU A 197 -8.17 16.09 -3.25
C LEU A 197 -6.70 16.34 -2.91
N VAL A 198 -6.39 16.50 -1.62
CA VAL A 198 -5.03 16.79 -1.14
C VAL A 198 -4.57 15.75 -0.15
N PRO A 199 -3.35 15.21 -0.26
CA PRO A 199 -2.81 14.32 0.76
C PRO A 199 -2.73 15.04 2.11
N ALA A 200 -3.31 14.45 3.16
CA ALA A 200 -3.23 14.94 4.53
C ALA A 200 -1.79 14.91 5.08
N THR A 201 -0.96 14.01 4.55
CA THR A 201 0.45 13.85 4.95
C THR A 201 1.36 13.82 3.74
N TRP A 202 2.63 14.22 3.91
CA TRP A 202 3.64 14.21 2.86
C TRP A 202 4.02 12.78 2.41
N ASP A 203 3.91 11.78 3.29
CA ASP A 203 4.30 10.39 3.03
C ASP A 203 3.17 9.40 3.37
N THR A 204 3.27 8.20 2.83
CA THR A 204 2.40 7.08 3.13
C THR A 204 2.76 6.49 4.49
N LYS A 205 1.80 6.35 5.37
CA LYS A 205 1.99 5.76 6.70
C LYS A 205 2.12 4.24 6.59
N ARG A 206 3.25 3.71 7.04
CA ARG A 206 3.49 2.28 7.09
C ARG A 206 2.87 1.66 8.34
N LEU A 207 2.09 0.59 8.16
CA LEU A 207 1.52 -0.22 9.24
C LEU A 207 2.45 -1.41 9.53
N ALA A 208 3.52 -1.17 10.29
CA ALA A 208 4.58 -2.15 10.52
C ALA A 208 4.79 -2.53 11.98
N SER A 209 4.12 -1.85 12.93
CA SER A 209 4.14 -2.23 14.34
C SER A 209 3.47 -3.60 14.53
N TRP A 210 3.96 -4.43 15.46
CA TRP A 210 3.41 -5.75 15.74
C TRP A 210 1.90 -5.72 16.02
N TRP A 211 1.40 -4.73 16.77
CA TRP A 211 -0.01 -4.54 17.03
C TRP A 211 -0.83 -4.20 15.79
N GLN A 212 -0.28 -3.32 14.92
CA GLN A 212 -0.90 -2.97 13.65
C GLN A 212 -1.00 -4.18 12.74
N ARG A 213 0.07 -4.96 12.61
CA ARG A 213 0.12 -6.16 11.78
C ARG A 213 -0.84 -7.25 12.26
N ARG A 214 -0.99 -7.44 13.58
CA ARG A 214 -2.02 -8.32 14.14
C ARG A 214 -3.44 -7.82 13.87
N ARG A 215 -3.63 -6.51 13.82
CA ARG A 215 -4.91 -5.93 13.41
C ARG A 215 -5.18 -6.23 11.93
N LEU A 216 -4.19 -6.10 11.06
CA LEU A 216 -4.29 -6.45 9.65
C LEU A 216 -4.66 -7.93 9.45
N CYS A 217 -4.07 -8.86 10.22
CA CYS A 217 -4.48 -10.29 10.16
C CYS A 217 -5.97 -10.47 10.43
N ARG A 218 -6.51 -9.80 11.45
CA ARG A 218 -7.95 -9.90 11.77
C ARG A 218 -8.81 -9.26 10.69
N GLU A 219 -8.32 -8.19 10.09
CA GLU A 219 -8.97 -7.49 9.00
C GLU A 219 -9.08 -8.36 7.74
N ILE A 220 -8.00 -9.05 7.37
CA ILE A 220 -7.99 -10.02 6.26
C ILE A 220 -9.06 -11.12 6.48
N ILE A 221 -9.11 -11.69 7.68
CA ILE A 221 -10.11 -12.73 7.98
C ILE A 221 -11.53 -12.19 7.78
N GLN A 222 -11.81 -10.98 8.27
CA GLN A 222 -13.14 -10.36 8.13
C GLN A 222 -13.51 -10.04 6.69
N LEU A 223 -12.52 -9.66 5.85
CA LEU A 223 -12.75 -9.38 4.44
C LEU A 223 -13.04 -10.66 3.68
N ASN A 224 -12.25 -11.72 3.88
CA ASN A 224 -12.47 -13.03 3.26
C ASN A 224 -13.83 -13.61 3.63
N ASP A 225 -14.25 -13.52 4.90
CA ASP A 225 -15.57 -14.01 5.35
C ASP A 225 -16.72 -13.25 4.66
N LYS A 226 -16.57 -11.96 4.37
CA LYS A 226 -17.58 -11.17 3.64
C LYS A 226 -17.68 -11.59 2.18
N ASP A 227 -16.56 -11.84 1.53
CA ASP A 227 -16.51 -12.26 0.12
C ASP A 227 -17.16 -13.64 -0.06
N ASP A 228 -16.89 -14.59 0.83
CA ASP A 228 -17.54 -15.91 0.82
C ASP A 228 -19.06 -15.82 1.00
N LEU A 229 -19.55 -14.92 1.84
CA LEU A 229 -20.99 -14.71 2.05
C LEU A 229 -21.66 -14.03 0.84
N SER A 230 -20.94 -13.15 0.13
CA SER A 230 -21.45 -12.48 -1.07
C SER A 230 -21.59 -13.45 -2.24
N THR A 231 -20.60 -14.32 -2.45
CA THR A 231 -20.60 -15.36 -3.49
C THR A 231 -21.70 -16.40 -3.28
N LEU A 232 -22.00 -16.78 -2.03
CA LEU A 232 -23.09 -17.69 -1.70
C LEU A 232 -24.48 -17.09 -1.94
N ARG A 233 -24.65 -15.77 -1.85
CA ARG A 233 -25.91 -15.09 -2.18
C ARG A 233 -26.17 -15.03 -3.68
N THR A 234 -25.16 -14.74 -4.50
CA THR A 234 -25.26 -14.69 -5.96
C THR A 234 -25.52 -16.05 -6.61
N SER A 235 -25.04 -17.14 -6.02
CA SER A 235 -25.27 -18.49 -6.53
C SER A 235 -26.68 -19.07 -6.24
N ARG A 236 -27.52 -18.36 -5.46
CA ARG A 236 -28.90 -18.76 -5.08
C ARG A 236 -30.01 -17.95 -5.75
N SER A 237 -29.69 -16.98 -6.56
CA SER A 237 -30.63 -16.21 -7.38
C SER A 237 -30.58 -16.65 -8.83
#